data_de4de44614eb3e9a3539238eb3067487
#
_entry.id   de4de44614eb3e9a3539238eb3067487
#
_cell.length_a   1.000
_cell.length_b   1.000
_cell.length_c   1.000
_cell.angle_alpha   90.00
_cell.angle_beta   90.00
_cell.angle_gamma   90.00
#
_symmetry.space_group_name_H-M   'P 1'
#
loop_
_entity.id
_entity.type
_entity.pdbx_description
1 polymer ?
#
loop_
_entity_poly.entity_id
_entity_poly.type
_entity_poly.pdbx_seq_one_letter_code
_entity_poly.pdbx_strand_id
1 'polypeptide(L)'
;MFLRRHLRLGEVVELTYIDAHTHFGPPGKGLPPATPEERIKLMDSLGMDAMVTTPPYSSISRDRSYSEANLFLLEVQRKYPKRFYCVARVNPHLRRRAVEEAEWALKNGFWGIKIHLRNEAVSPDNRDLVFPIVEKLQEYGGLLLLHTGEADYSHPTAVGYLAENFPEVPIIIGHLGKSFYMDAVLVARWFDNVYVDTALCHGVEAIEKAVDLAGPEKVLYASDFPQGSIELETLKIKLADISDRDREMILGLNIKNILDDIRRRRG
;
A
#
# COMPACT_ATOMS: atom_id res chain seq x y z
N MET A 1 -16.07 -15.03 10.17
CA MET A 1 -16.79 -15.98 9.33
C MET A 1 -17.70 -15.31 8.28
N PHE A 2 -17.58 -14.00 8.04
CA PHE A 2 -18.55 -13.21 7.26
C PHE A 2 -18.14 -12.91 5.81
N LEU A 3 -16.92 -13.17 5.36
CA LEU A 3 -16.44 -12.82 4.01
C LEU A 3 -16.21 -14.01 3.06
N ARG A 4 -16.14 -15.25 3.55
CA ARG A 4 -15.77 -16.42 2.73
C ARG A 4 -16.89 -17.07 1.93
N ARG A 5 -18.12 -16.54 1.92
CA ARG A 5 -19.23 -17.15 1.18
C ARG A 5 -20.10 -16.11 0.48
N HIS A 6 -19.80 -15.81 -0.76
CA HIS A 6 -20.82 -15.41 -1.71
C HIS A 6 -21.32 -16.67 -2.43
N LEU A 7 -22.57 -17.01 -2.14
CA LEU A 7 -23.26 -18.12 -2.82
C LEU A 7 -23.69 -17.65 -4.21
N ARG A 8 -22.89 -17.90 -5.24
CA ARG A 8 -23.45 -18.17 -6.56
C ARG A 8 -23.89 -19.63 -6.56
N LEU A 9 -25.07 -19.89 -7.14
CA LEU A 9 -25.66 -21.23 -7.21
C LEU A 9 -24.63 -22.29 -7.64
N GLY A 10 -24.06 -23.01 -6.68
CA GLY A 10 -23.28 -24.22 -6.89
C GLY A 10 -21.75 -24.14 -6.77
N GLU A 11 -21.11 -22.96 -6.68
CA GLU A 11 -19.66 -22.87 -6.49
C GLU A 11 -19.31 -22.01 -5.27
N VAL A 12 -18.49 -22.54 -4.38
CA VAL A 12 -17.86 -21.76 -3.30
C VAL A 12 -16.66 -21.06 -3.92
N VAL A 13 -16.83 -19.80 -4.34
CA VAL A 13 -15.70 -18.96 -4.74
C VAL A 13 -14.99 -18.53 -3.46
N GLU A 14 -13.76 -18.97 -3.25
CA GLU A 14 -12.92 -18.53 -2.15
C GLU A 14 -12.45 -17.10 -2.45
N LEU A 15 -13.00 -16.14 -1.72
CA LEU A 15 -12.69 -14.72 -1.90
C LEU A 15 -11.24 -14.46 -1.46
N THR A 16 -10.43 -13.88 -2.34
CA THR A 16 -9.11 -13.36 -1.98
C THR A 16 -9.27 -12.06 -1.18
N TYR A 17 -8.79 -12.05 0.05
CA TYR A 17 -8.89 -10.89 0.94
C TYR A 17 -7.51 -10.47 1.44
N ILE A 18 -6.97 -9.40 0.86
CA ILE A 18 -5.63 -8.87 1.16
C ILE A 18 -5.74 -7.38 1.44
N ASP A 19 -5.20 -6.95 2.58
CA ASP A 19 -5.09 -5.55 2.95
C ASP A 19 -3.82 -4.94 2.32
N ALA A 20 -4.00 -3.96 1.44
CA ALA A 20 -2.91 -3.38 0.66
C ALA A 20 -2.07 -2.32 1.41
N HIS A 21 -2.51 -1.89 2.60
CA HIS A 21 -1.79 -0.87 3.37
C HIS A 21 -2.05 -1.01 4.86
N THR A 22 -1.07 -1.55 5.56
CA THR A 22 -1.07 -1.67 7.02
C THR A 22 0.28 -1.25 7.60
N HIS A 23 0.32 -1.08 8.92
CA HIS A 23 1.55 -0.78 9.64
C HIS A 23 1.86 -1.84 10.69
N PHE A 24 3.11 -2.27 10.72
CA PHE A 24 3.63 -3.17 11.72
C PHE A 24 5.09 -2.86 12.02
N GLY A 25 5.52 -3.04 13.27
CA GLY A 25 6.88 -2.72 13.66
C GLY A 25 7.19 -3.17 15.09
N PRO A 26 8.43 -2.97 15.53
CA PRO A 26 8.85 -3.33 16.86
C PRO A 26 8.04 -2.58 17.94
N PRO A 27 7.83 -3.19 19.12
CA PRO A 27 7.13 -2.56 20.23
C PRO A 27 7.69 -1.17 20.57
N GLY A 28 6.81 -0.24 20.97
CA GLY A 28 7.21 1.10 21.41
C GLY A 28 7.49 2.11 20.29
N LYS A 29 7.26 1.77 19.03
CA LYS A 29 7.46 2.67 17.88
C LYS A 29 6.15 3.34 17.39
N GLY A 30 5.25 3.68 18.32
CA GLY A 30 4.01 4.40 17.99
C GLY A 30 2.82 3.52 17.62
N LEU A 31 2.96 2.21 17.74
CA LEU A 31 1.88 1.24 17.56
C LEU A 31 1.57 0.52 18.87
N PRO A 32 0.33 0.01 19.05
CA PRO A 32 0.03 -0.95 20.08
C PRO A 32 1.00 -2.14 19.97
N PRO A 33 1.54 -2.62 21.09
CA PRO A 33 2.40 -3.80 21.06
C PRO A 33 1.58 -4.99 20.54
N ALA A 34 2.14 -5.67 19.55
CA ALA A 34 1.56 -6.87 18.99
C ALA A 34 2.67 -7.77 18.48
N THR A 35 2.47 -9.09 18.58
CA THR A 35 3.34 -10.08 17.98
C THR A 35 2.86 -10.43 16.56
N PRO A 36 3.73 -10.98 15.70
CA PRO A 36 3.30 -11.49 14.40
C PRO A 36 2.18 -12.53 14.52
N GLU A 37 2.23 -13.37 15.56
CA GLU A 37 1.24 -14.41 15.83
C GLU A 37 -0.14 -13.83 16.19
N GLU A 38 -0.17 -12.74 16.94
CA GLU A 38 -1.41 -12.02 17.26
C GLU A 38 -2.01 -11.38 16.00
N ARG A 39 -1.15 -10.81 15.11
CA ARG A 39 -1.60 -10.31 13.80
C ARG A 39 -2.18 -11.42 12.93
N ILE A 40 -1.57 -12.59 12.90
CA ILE A 40 -2.08 -13.75 12.16
C ILE A 40 -3.43 -14.19 12.73
N LYS A 41 -3.56 -14.30 14.07
CA LYS A 41 -4.85 -14.63 14.70
C LYS A 41 -5.94 -13.64 14.34
N LEU A 42 -5.62 -12.35 14.30
CA LEU A 42 -6.55 -11.31 13.85
C LEU A 42 -6.95 -11.53 12.38
N MET A 43 -5.99 -11.71 11.47
CA MET A 43 -6.26 -12.02 10.06
C MET A 43 -7.16 -13.26 9.92
N ASP A 44 -6.85 -14.33 10.64
CA ASP A 44 -7.63 -15.59 10.61
C ASP A 44 -9.07 -15.37 11.09
N SER A 45 -9.26 -14.58 12.15
CA SER A 45 -10.60 -14.26 12.68
C SER A 45 -11.46 -13.48 11.69
N LEU A 46 -10.82 -12.68 10.83
CA LEU A 46 -11.48 -11.87 9.81
C LEU A 46 -11.58 -12.58 8.45
N GLY A 47 -10.97 -13.74 8.30
CA GLY A 47 -10.85 -14.43 7.02
C GLY A 47 -9.93 -13.75 6.02
N MET A 48 -8.98 -12.96 6.51
CA MET A 48 -8.01 -12.23 5.69
C MET A 48 -6.80 -13.14 5.37
N ASP A 49 -6.41 -13.18 4.10
CA ASP A 49 -5.32 -14.03 3.64
C ASP A 49 -3.95 -13.44 3.96
N ALA A 50 -3.77 -12.14 3.73
CA ALA A 50 -2.48 -11.47 3.92
C ALA A 50 -2.62 -9.96 4.14
N MET A 51 -1.51 -9.34 4.53
CA MET A 51 -1.35 -7.89 4.65
C MET A 51 -0.08 -7.43 3.93
N VAL A 52 -0.21 -6.36 3.15
CA VAL A 52 0.92 -5.53 2.75
C VAL A 52 1.22 -4.59 3.91
N THR A 53 2.43 -4.66 4.45
CA THR A 53 2.76 -3.95 5.69
C THR A 53 4.08 -3.19 5.60
N THR A 54 4.10 -2.03 6.22
CA THR A 54 5.25 -1.12 6.23
C THR A 54 5.55 -0.65 7.66
N PRO A 55 6.78 -0.18 7.96
CA PRO A 55 7.08 0.37 9.28
C PRO A 55 6.11 1.45 9.72
N PRO A 56 5.85 1.53 11.04
CA PRO A 56 4.85 2.43 11.59
C PRO A 56 5.15 3.89 11.34
N TYR A 57 4.08 4.67 11.43
CA TYR A 57 4.11 6.11 11.43
C TYR A 57 5.04 6.66 12.53
N SER A 58 5.83 7.66 12.18
CA SER A 58 6.65 8.39 13.13
C SER A 58 6.54 9.90 12.88
N SER A 59 6.81 10.70 13.92
CA SER A 59 6.84 12.16 13.79
C SER A 59 7.78 12.62 12.67
N ILE A 60 7.51 13.79 12.10
CA ILE A 60 8.36 14.46 11.10
C ILE A 60 9.82 14.50 11.57
N SER A 61 10.73 13.95 10.77
CA SER A 61 12.17 13.96 11.07
C SER A 61 12.98 13.81 9.78
N ARG A 62 13.90 14.76 9.55
CA ARG A 62 14.81 14.70 8.41
C ARG A 62 15.92 13.66 8.57
N ASP A 63 16.25 13.28 9.79
CA ASP A 63 17.43 12.45 10.08
C ASP A 63 17.07 11.01 10.46
N ARG A 64 15.80 10.66 10.41
CA ARG A 64 15.33 9.36 10.85
C ARG A 64 15.66 8.27 9.83
N SER A 65 16.36 7.23 10.28
CA SER A 65 16.45 5.96 9.59
C SER A 65 15.32 5.01 10.03
N TYR A 66 14.85 4.18 9.12
CA TYR A 66 13.87 3.13 9.38
C TYR A 66 14.49 1.73 9.41
N SER A 67 15.82 1.62 9.35
CA SER A 67 16.55 0.36 9.21
C SER A 67 16.19 -0.67 10.28
N GLU A 68 16.05 -0.26 11.55
CA GLU A 68 15.64 -1.17 12.65
C GLU A 68 14.25 -1.77 12.40
N ALA A 69 13.30 -0.93 11.99
CA ALA A 69 11.93 -1.38 11.73
C ALA A 69 11.85 -2.20 10.43
N ASN A 70 12.66 -1.88 9.43
CA ASN A 70 12.79 -2.68 8.22
C ASN A 70 13.38 -4.06 8.53
N LEU A 71 14.41 -4.15 9.37
CA LEU A 71 14.98 -5.43 9.81
C LEU A 71 13.94 -6.29 10.52
N PHE A 72 13.16 -5.70 11.43
CA PHE A 72 12.06 -6.40 12.09
C PHE A 72 11.06 -6.98 11.08
N LEU A 73 10.63 -6.18 10.10
CA LEU A 73 9.68 -6.65 9.08
C LEU A 73 10.27 -7.72 8.17
N LEU A 74 11.58 -7.66 7.89
CA LEU A 74 12.26 -8.72 7.13
C LEU A 74 12.18 -10.06 7.84
N GLU A 75 12.38 -10.08 9.16
CA GLU A 75 12.27 -11.30 9.98
C GLU A 75 10.84 -11.84 9.99
N VAL A 76 9.85 -10.93 10.14
CA VAL A 76 8.42 -11.28 10.09
C VAL A 76 8.06 -11.91 8.73
N GLN A 77 8.47 -11.28 7.63
CA GLN A 77 8.18 -11.78 6.29
C GLN A 77 8.84 -13.15 6.04
N ARG A 78 10.09 -13.33 6.46
CA ARG A 78 10.80 -14.60 6.31
C ARG A 78 10.13 -15.74 7.09
N LYS A 79 9.60 -15.42 8.27
CA LYS A 79 8.88 -16.38 9.10
C LYS A 79 7.49 -16.72 8.55
N TYR A 80 6.81 -15.74 7.94
CA TYR A 80 5.43 -15.85 7.46
C TYR A 80 5.26 -15.30 6.02
N PRO A 81 5.94 -15.87 5.02
CA PRO A 81 6.10 -15.27 3.68
C PRO A 81 4.80 -15.16 2.86
N LYS A 82 3.73 -15.88 3.25
CA LYS A 82 2.42 -15.83 2.58
C LYS A 82 1.39 -14.97 3.34
N ARG A 83 1.77 -14.46 4.50
CA ARG A 83 0.87 -13.68 5.36
C ARG A 83 1.27 -12.20 5.41
N PHE A 84 2.56 -11.90 5.25
CA PHE A 84 3.08 -10.53 5.26
C PHE A 84 3.89 -10.27 4.00
N TYR A 85 3.42 -9.32 3.22
CA TYR A 85 4.13 -8.73 2.08
C TYR A 85 4.74 -7.40 2.54
N CYS A 86 6.01 -7.42 2.95
CA CYS A 86 6.61 -6.25 3.57
C CYS A 86 7.12 -5.25 2.54
N VAL A 87 6.81 -3.97 2.80
CA VAL A 87 7.24 -2.79 2.04
C VAL A 87 8.16 -1.99 2.95
N ALA A 88 9.43 -1.81 2.57
CA ALA A 88 10.40 -1.11 3.40
C ALA A 88 10.12 0.39 3.37
N ARG A 89 10.26 1.05 4.52
CA ARG A 89 10.16 2.50 4.58
C ARG A 89 11.54 3.12 4.49
N VAL A 90 11.69 4.16 3.66
CA VAL A 90 12.93 4.91 3.53
C VAL A 90 12.68 6.41 3.69
N ASN A 91 13.71 7.13 4.17
CA ASN A 91 13.67 8.58 4.29
C ASN A 91 14.53 9.20 3.18
N PRO A 92 13.92 9.83 2.15
CA PRO A 92 14.64 10.39 1.00
C PRO A 92 15.70 11.44 1.38
N HIS A 93 15.53 12.16 2.50
CA HIS A 93 16.51 13.14 2.97
C HIS A 93 17.85 12.54 3.37
N LEU A 94 17.93 11.23 3.60
CA LEU A 94 19.19 10.53 3.81
C LEU A 94 19.97 10.32 2.49
N ARG A 95 19.44 10.77 1.34
CA ARG A 95 20.11 10.81 0.04
C ARG A 95 20.72 9.45 -0.33
N ARG A 96 22.02 9.36 -0.53
CA ARG A 96 22.71 8.11 -0.88
C ARG A 96 22.35 6.97 0.08
N ARG A 97 22.25 7.21 1.38
CA ARG A 97 21.87 6.17 2.35
C ARG A 97 20.43 5.68 2.16
N ALA A 98 19.51 6.56 1.72
CA ALA A 98 18.15 6.16 1.41
C ALA A 98 18.10 5.21 0.19
N VAL A 99 18.91 5.49 -0.83
CA VAL A 99 19.04 4.64 -2.03
C VAL A 99 19.67 3.30 -1.67
N GLU A 100 20.75 3.30 -0.87
CA GLU A 100 21.40 2.09 -0.36
C GLU A 100 20.43 1.24 0.49
N GLU A 101 19.60 1.87 1.33
CA GLU A 101 18.59 1.18 2.13
C GLU A 101 17.46 0.58 1.25
N ALA A 102 17.00 1.33 0.24
CA ALA A 102 16.03 0.83 -0.73
C ALA A 102 16.56 -0.38 -1.52
N GLU A 103 17.78 -0.27 -2.04
CA GLU A 103 18.45 -1.36 -2.74
C GLU A 103 18.63 -2.59 -1.84
N TRP A 104 19.12 -2.39 -0.62
CA TRP A 104 19.24 -3.47 0.37
C TRP A 104 17.89 -4.15 0.63
N ALA A 105 16.84 -3.39 0.84
CA ALA A 105 15.51 -3.94 1.09
C ALA A 105 15.03 -4.81 -0.07
N LEU A 106 15.12 -4.30 -1.30
CA LEU A 106 14.68 -5.01 -2.50
C LEU A 106 15.49 -6.31 -2.75
N LYS A 107 16.81 -6.26 -2.56
CA LYS A 107 17.70 -7.44 -2.63
C LYS A 107 17.39 -8.48 -1.54
N ASN A 108 16.85 -8.06 -0.40
CA ASN A 108 16.44 -8.96 0.67
C ASN A 108 14.98 -9.44 0.55
N GLY A 109 14.28 -9.11 -0.54
CA GLY A 109 12.98 -9.64 -0.87
C GLY A 109 11.79 -8.80 -0.39
N PHE A 110 12.00 -7.56 0.03
CA PHE A 110 10.89 -6.63 0.24
C PHE A 110 10.11 -6.42 -1.06
N TRP A 111 8.79 -6.29 -0.95
CA TRP A 111 7.89 -6.15 -2.10
C TRP A 111 7.83 -4.74 -2.68
N GLY A 112 8.40 -3.77 -1.99
CA GLY A 112 8.42 -2.39 -2.43
C GLY A 112 9.01 -1.44 -1.40
N ILE A 113 8.84 -0.15 -1.70
CA ILE A 113 9.29 0.95 -0.86
C ILE A 113 8.12 1.85 -0.50
N LYS A 114 8.06 2.26 0.75
CA LYS A 114 7.15 3.30 1.27
C LYS A 114 7.90 4.62 1.45
N ILE A 115 7.30 5.70 0.94
CA ILE A 115 7.67 7.08 1.28
C ILE A 115 6.44 7.77 1.87
N HIS A 116 6.59 8.37 3.03
CA HIS A 116 5.51 9.12 3.66
C HIS A 116 5.71 10.61 3.37
N LEU A 117 5.19 11.08 2.25
CA LEU A 117 5.47 12.42 1.72
C LEU A 117 5.32 13.54 2.75
N ARG A 118 4.28 13.49 3.60
CA ARG A 118 4.09 14.49 4.65
C ARG A 118 5.17 14.42 5.73
N ASN A 119 5.50 13.23 6.23
CA ASN A 119 6.45 13.10 7.34
C ASN A 119 7.90 13.38 6.94
N GLU A 120 8.25 12.98 5.72
CA GLU A 120 9.55 13.28 5.15
C GLU A 120 9.57 14.66 4.47
N ALA A 121 8.44 15.41 4.42
CA ALA A 121 8.34 16.72 3.79
C ALA A 121 8.98 16.76 2.39
N VAL A 122 8.58 15.84 1.53
CA VAL A 122 9.13 15.66 0.18
C VAL A 122 7.99 15.49 -0.84
N SER A 123 8.13 16.12 -2.00
CA SER A 123 7.22 15.92 -3.14
C SER A 123 7.61 14.67 -3.93
N PRO A 124 6.65 13.90 -4.47
CA PRO A 124 6.96 12.69 -5.25
C PRO A 124 7.75 12.97 -6.54
N ASP A 125 7.61 14.16 -7.11
CA ASP A 125 8.35 14.60 -8.31
C ASP A 125 9.76 15.13 -8.03
N ASN A 126 10.24 15.05 -6.79
CA ASN A 126 11.60 15.49 -6.44
C ASN A 126 12.66 14.56 -7.06
N ARG A 127 13.31 15.06 -8.12
CA ARG A 127 14.30 14.31 -8.88
C ARG A 127 15.54 13.91 -8.09
N ASP A 128 15.96 14.73 -7.14
CA ASP A 128 17.20 14.49 -6.40
C ASP A 128 17.02 13.52 -5.22
N LEU A 129 15.80 13.43 -4.69
CA LEU A 129 15.53 12.67 -3.46
C LEU A 129 14.68 11.42 -3.72
N VAL A 130 13.69 11.49 -4.60
CA VAL A 130 12.73 10.41 -4.82
C VAL A 130 13.12 9.54 -6.02
N PHE A 131 13.50 10.14 -7.14
CA PHE A 131 13.81 9.39 -8.36
C PHE A 131 14.88 8.32 -8.17
N PRO A 132 16.03 8.57 -7.49
CA PRO A 132 17.04 7.54 -7.29
C PRO A 132 16.55 6.32 -6.48
N ILE A 133 15.52 6.51 -5.63
CA ILE A 133 14.87 5.41 -4.90
C ILE A 133 13.96 4.62 -5.85
N VAL A 134 13.21 5.32 -6.71
CA VAL A 134 12.28 4.68 -7.65
C VAL A 134 13.03 3.95 -8.78
N GLU A 135 14.21 4.44 -9.18
CA GLU A 135 15.14 3.71 -10.08
C GLU A 135 15.48 2.33 -9.53
N LYS A 136 15.62 2.17 -8.19
CA LYS A 136 15.85 0.87 -7.57
C LYS A 136 14.61 -0.04 -7.64
N LEU A 137 13.42 0.52 -7.54
CA LEU A 137 12.17 -0.24 -7.76
C LEU A 137 12.06 -0.75 -9.19
N GLN A 138 12.46 0.06 -10.16
CA GLN A 138 12.49 -0.35 -11.57
C GLN A 138 13.56 -1.43 -11.83
N GLU A 139 14.75 -1.27 -11.23
CA GLU A 139 15.88 -2.21 -11.38
C GLU A 139 15.59 -3.58 -10.77
N TYR A 140 15.05 -3.63 -9.56
CA TYR A 140 14.85 -4.87 -8.79
C TYR A 140 13.42 -5.41 -8.82
N GLY A 141 12.50 -4.67 -9.40
CA GLY A 141 11.06 -4.96 -9.35
C GLY A 141 10.47 -4.72 -7.95
N GLY A 142 9.45 -3.89 -7.85
CA GLY A 142 8.76 -3.60 -6.60
C GLY A 142 7.70 -2.53 -6.77
N LEU A 143 6.80 -2.38 -5.78
CA LEU A 143 5.82 -1.31 -5.76
C LEU A 143 6.32 -0.09 -4.96
N LEU A 144 5.81 1.08 -5.30
CA LEU A 144 5.96 2.30 -4.52
C LEU A 144 4.65 2.62 -3.81
N LEU A 145 4.66 2.67 -2.47
CA LEU A 145 3.52 3.10 -1.67
C LEU A 145 3.76 4.51 -1.13
N LEU A 146 2.90 5.46 -1.51
CA LEU A 146 3.01 6.86 -1.13
C LEU A 146 1.89 7.25 -0.17
N HIS A 147 2.23 7.93 0.93
CA HIS A 147 1.22 8.63 1.72
C HIS A 147 0.95 9.99 1.08
N THR A 148 -0.31 10.30 0.74
CA THR A 148 -0.68 11.52 -0.01
C THR A 148 -1.81 12.29 0.65
N GLY A 149 -2.06 13.51 0.16
CA GLY A 149 -3.31 14.26 0.36
C GLY A 149 -3.43 15.10 1.63
N GLU A 150 -2.34 15.31 2.40
CA GLU A 150 -2.37 16.10 3.64
C GLU A 150 -1.57 17.41 3.59
N ALA A 151 -0.76 17.62 2.57
CA ALA A 151 0.03 18.82 2.38
C ALA A 151 0.22 19.10 0.89
N ASP A 152 0.48 20.34 0.53
CA ASP A 152 0.63 20.76 -0.88
C ASP A 152 1.70 19.93 -1.61
N TYR A 153 2.83 19.67 -0.96
CA TYR A 153 3.91 18.84 -1.51
C TYR A 153 3.58 17.33 -1.54
N SER A 154 2.47 16.91 -0.96
CA SER A 154 1.95 15.52 -1.04
C SER A 154 0.73 15.38 -1.95
N HIS A 155 0.54 16.36 -2.85
CA HIS A 155 -0.59 16.39 -3.76
C HIS A 155 -0.52 15.24 -4.78
N PRO A 156 -1.63 14.54 -5.05
CA PRO A 156 -1.66 13.38 -5.96
C PRO A 156 -1.20 13.68 -7.38
N THR A 157 -1.44 14.90 -7.92
CA THR A 157 -1.05 15.24 -9.29
C THR A 157 0.45 15.14 -9.54
N ALA A 158 1.29 15.41 -8.52
CA ALA A 158 2.74 15.25 -8.65
C ALA A 158 3.17 13.76 -8.81
N VAL A 159 2.30 12.81 -8.42
CA VAL A 159 2.51 11.37 -8.67
C VAL A 159 2.44 11.07 -10.16
N GLY A 160 1.62 11.78 -10.93
CA GLY A 160 1.52 11.59 -12.38
C GLY A 160 2.86 11.79 -13.08
N TYR A 161 3.61 12.81 -12.69
CA TYR A 161 4.95 13.04 -13.24
C TYR A 161 5.93 11.91 -12.92
N LEU A 162 5.85 11.38 -11.70
CA LEU A 162 6.65 10.22 -11.31
C LEU A 162 6.25 8.98 -12.12
N ALA A 163 4.95 8.74 -12.29
CA ALA A 163 4.41 7.60 -13.03
C ALA A 163 4.82 7.60 -14.51
N GLU A 164 4.84 8.78 -15.13
CA GLU A 164 5.29 8.96 -16.52
C GLU A 164 6.78 8.59 -16.70
N ASN A 165 7.63 8.93 -15.71
CA ASN A 165 9.06 8.63 -15.77
C ASN A 165 9.40 7.17 -15.41
N PHE A 166 8.52 6.47 -14.69
CA PHE A 166 8.71 5.09 -14.23
C PHE A 166 7.48 4.21 -14.53
N PRO A 167 7.13 4.02 -15.81
CA PRO A 167 5.87 3.35 -16.20
C PRO A 167 5.79 1.88 -15.79
N GLU A 168 6.91 1.25 -15.49
CA GLU A 168 6.95 -0.15 -15.06
C GLU A 168 6.82 -0.34 -13.55
N VAL A 169 6.90 0.73 -12.76
CA VAL A 169 6.79 0.67 -11.30
C VAL A 169 5.33 0.87 -10.88
N PRO A 170 4.68 -0.12 -10.26
CA PRO A 170 3.36 0.07 -9.68
C PRO A 170 3.42 1.11 -8.55
N ILE A 171 2.64 2.18 -8.65
CA ILE A 171 2.59 3.27 -7.68
C ILE A 171 1.22 3.29 -7.02
N ILE A 172 1.18 3.19 -5.69
CA ILE A 172 -0.05 3.24 -4.91
C ILE A 172 -0.15 4.61 -4.24
N ILE A 173 -1.16 5.37 -4.61
CA ILE A 173 -1.57 6.62 -3.96
C ILE A 173 -2.35 6.24 -2.70
N GLY A 174 -1.72 6.36 -1.54
CA GLY A 174 -2.32 6.04 -0.26
C GLY A 174 -3.47 6.97 0.12
N HIS A 175 -4.44 6.42 0.85
CA HIS A 175 -5.59 7.14 1.39
C HIS A 175 -6.48 7.80 0.33
N LEU A 176 -6.47 7.25 -0.88
CA LEU A 176 -7.23 7.80 -2.03
C LEU A 176 -6.99 9.31 -2.21
N GLY A 177 -5.78 9.79 -1.82
CA GLY A 177 -5.46 11.22 -1.89
C GLY A 177 -6.18 12.10 -0.87
N LYS A 178 -6.89 11.53 0.12
CA LYS A 178 -7.62 12.29 1.16
C LYS A 178 -8.42 13.46 0.59
N SER A 179 -8.13 14.70 1.00
CA SER A 179 -8.85 15.89 0.53
C SER A 179 -8.75 16.15 -0.99
N PHE A 180 -7.79 15.51 -1.66
CA PHE A 180 -7.57 15.61 -3.11
C PHE A 180 -7.95 14.31 -3.83
N TYR A 181 -9.00 13.60 -3.36
CA TYR A 181 -9.34 12.28 -3.88
C TYR A 181 -9.69 12.30 -5.37
N MET A 182 -10.34 13.36 -5.86
CA MET A 182 -10.64 13.48 -7.28
C MET A 182 -9.37 13.56 -8.14
N ASP A 183 -8.35 14.29 -7.67
CA ASP A 183 -7.06 14.37 -8.37
C ASP A 183 -6.34 13.01 -8.36
N ALA A 184 -6.40 12.28 -7.25
CA ALA A 184 -5.86 10.92 -7.16
C ALA A 184 -6.54 9.96 -8.15
N VAL A 185 -7.87 10.02 -8.25
CA VAL A 185 -8.67 9.23 -9.19
C VAL A 185 -8.30 9.55 -10.63
N LEU A 186 -8.15 10.84 -10.99
CA LEU A 186 -7.76 11.24 -12.33
C LEU A 186 -6.36 10.77 -12.68
N VAL A 187 -5.41 10.86 -11.75
CA VAL A 187 -4.04 10.34 -11.97
C VAL A 187 -4.08 8.81 -12.18
N ALA A 188 -4.82 8.07 -11.37
CA ALA A 188 -4.98 6.62 -11.54
C ALA A 188 -5.64 6.25 -12.87
N ARG A 189 -6.56 7.06 -13.36
CA ARG A 189 -7.19 6.91 -14.68
C ARG A 189 -6.22 7.12 -15.84
N TRP A 190 -5.30 8.08 -15.71
CA TRP A 190 -4.40 8.49 -16.81
C TRP A 190 -3.15 7.62 -16.93
N PHE A 191 -2.73 6.97 -15.83
CA PHE A 191 -1.49 6.19 -15.79
C PHE A 191 -1.77 4.72 -15.44
N ASP A 192 -1.38 3.82 -16.33
CA ASP A 192 -1.64 2.38 -16.18
C ASP A 192 -0.98 1.77 -14.94
N ASN A 193 0.14 2.34 -14.50
CA ASN A 193 0.91 1.90 -13.34
C ASN A 193 0.50 2.57 -12.02
N VAL A 194 -0.54 3.42 -12.00
CA VAL A 194 -1.02 4.08 -10.78
C VAL A 194 -2.29 3.43 -10.27
N TYR A 195 -2.34 3.24 -8.97
CA TYR A 195 -3.45 2.68 -8.19
C TYR A 195 -3.77 3.60 -7.02
N VAL A 196 -4.97 3.49 -6.46
CA VAL A 196 -5.38 4.19 -5.24
C VAL A 196 -5.78 3.19 -4.17
N ASP A 197 -5.41 3.43 -2.89
CA ASP A 197 -5.89 2.63 -1.78
C ASP A 197 -7.01 3.33 -1.01
N THR A 198 -7.90 2.56 -0.41
CA THR A 198 -9.11 3.06 0.25
C THR A 198 -8.92 3.41 1.73
N ALA A 199 -7.71 3.22 2.28
CA ALA A 199 -7.42 3.43 3.69
C ALA A 199 -7.79 4.84 4.15
N LEU A 200 -8.66 4.96 5.15
CA LEU A 200 -9.06 6.24 5.73
C LEU A 200 -9.56 7.29 4.71
N CYS A 201 -10.09 6.85 3.58
CA CYS A 201 -10.74 7.75 2.61
C CYS A 201 -12.00 8.39 3.19
N HIS A 202 -12.41 9.51 2.62
CA HIS A 202 -13.52 10.34 3.15
C HIS A 202 -14.89 9.65 3.23
N GLY A 203 -15.08 8.53 2.56
CA GLY A 203 -16.34 7.80 2.63
C GLY A 203 -16.57 6.87 1.44
N VAL A 204 -17.75 6.29 1.41
CA VAL A 204 -18.19 5.34 0.38
C VAL A 204 -18.23 6.00 -1.00
N GLU A 205 -18.73 7.24 -1.11
CA GLU A 205 -18.80 7.98 -2.35
C GLU A 205 -17.45 8.14 -3.05
N ALA A 206 -16.37 8.35 -2.30
CA ALA A 206 -15.04 8.46 -2.88
C ALA A 206 -14.59 7.14 -3.54
N ILE A 207 -14.98 6.00 -2.97
CA ILE A 207 -14.70 4.68 -3.53
C ILE A 207 -15.52 4.46 -4.82
N GLU A 208 -16.81 4.78 -4.79
CA GLU A 208 -17.70 4.68 -5.95
C GLU A 208 -17.20 5.54 -7.11
N LYS A 209 -16.77 6.78 -6.84
CA LYS A 209 -16.16 7.67 -7.84
C LYS A 209 -14.85 7.11 -8.39
N ALA A 210 -14.01 6.49 -7.55
CA ALA A 210 -12.79 5.87 -8.03
C ALA A 210 -13.08 4.69 -8.97
N VAL A 211 -14.06 3.86 -8.65
CA VAL A 211 -14.50 2.74 -9.51
C VAL A 211 -15.10 3.26 -10.81
N ASP A 212 -15.99 4.25 -10.75
CA ASP A 212 -16.68 4.82 -11.92
C ASP A 212 -15.70 5.48 -12.91
N LEU A 213 -14.75 6.26 -12.41
CA LEU A 213 -13.90 7.10 -13.24
C LEU A 213 -12.56 6.46 -13.62
N ALA A 214 -11.93 5.72 -12.73
CA ALA A 214 -10.63 5.09 -12.98
C ALA A 214 -10.71 3.61 -13.32
N GLY A 215 -11.80 2.95 -12.95
CA GLY A 215 -12.00 1.51 -13.09
C GLY A 215 -11.75 0.74 -11.79
N PRO A 216 -12.49 -0.35 -11.55
CA PRO A 216 -12.35 -1.15 -10.33
C PRO A 216 -10.95 -1.76 -10.16
N GLU A 217 -10.23 -2.04 -11.26
CA GLU A 217 -8.87 -2.58 -11.25
C GLU A 217 -7.83 -1.62 -10.70
N LYS A 218 -8.16 -0.33 -10.58
CA LYS A 218 -7.28 0.71 -10.03
C LYS A 218 -7.44 0.91 -8.53
N VAL A 219 -8.46 0.32 -7.92
CA VAL A 219 -8.82 0.52 -6.52
C VAL A 219 -8.36 -0.66 -5.67
N LEU A 220 -7.66 -0.39 -4.58
CA LEU A 220 -7.12 -1.39 -3.65
C LEU A 220 -7.77 -1.22 -2.28
N TYR A 221 -8.32 -2.29 -1.73
CA TYR A 221 -8.74 -2.26 -0.33
C TYR A 221 -7.54 -2.07 0.59
N ALA A 222 -7.68 -1.17 1.55
CA ALA A 222 -6.68 -0.94 2.57
C ALA A 222 -7.31 -0.39 3.86
N SER A 223 -6.72 -0.71 5.01
CA SER A 223 -7.24 -0.28 6.30
C SER A 223 -6.41 0.75 7.03
N ASP A 224 -5.13 0.91 6.68
CA ASP A 224 -4.14 1.67 7.47
C ASP A 224 -3.99 1.14 8.92
N PHE A 225 -4.35 -0.13 9.15
CA PHE A 225 -4.33 -0.71 10.49
C PHE A 225 -2.92 -0.66 11.11
N PRO A 226 -2.74 -0.22 12.36
CA PRO A 226 -3.75 0.01 13.39
C PRO A 226 -4.23 1.47 13.52
N GLN A 227 -3.86 2.39 12.63
CA GLN A 227 -4.39 3.76 12.64
C GLN A 227 -5.86 3.80 12.20
N GLY A 228 -6.23 2.96 11.24
CA GLY A 228 -7.61 2.70 10.85
C GLY A 228 -8.12 1.37 11.40
N SER A 229 -9.43 1.12 11.26
CA SER A 229 -10.08 -0.14 11.63
C SER A 229 -10.33 -0.99 10.39
N ILE A 230 -9.83 -2.24 10.40
CA ILE A 230 -10.08 -3.22 9.35
C ILE A 230 -11.59 -3.37 9.10
N GLU A 231 -12.38 -3.47 10.17
CA GLU A 231 -13.82 -3.68 10.08
C GLU A 231 -14.54 -2.48 9.45
N LEU A 232 -14.18 -1.26 9.84
CA LEU A 232 -14.79 -0.03 9.30
C LEU A 232 -14.41 0.17 7.82
N GLU A 233 -13.14 -0.03 7.46
CA GLU A 233 -12.69 0.11 6.08
C GLU A 233 -13.30 -0.98 5.19
N THR A 234 -13.44 -2.21 5.69
CA THR A 234 -14.16 -3.28 4.98
C THR A 234 -15.64 -2.97 4.81
N LEU A 235 -16.26 -2.35 5.83
CA LEU A 235 -17.66 -1.95 5.75
C LEU A 235 -17.90 -0.92 4.65
N LYS A 236 -16.99 0.02 4.42
CA LYS A 236 -17.10 0.99 3.32
C LYS A 236 -17.17 0.28 1.96
N ILE A 237 -16.31 -0.74 1.72
CA ILE A 237 -16.36 -1.52 0.48
C ILE A 237 -17.67 -2.27 0.32
N LYS A 238 -18.23 -2.78 1.43
CA LYS A 238 -19.53 -3.50 1.40
C LYS A 238 -20.70 -2.58 1.12
N LEU A 239 -20.65 -1.35 1.60
CA LEU A 239 -21.73 -0.36 1.46
C LEU A 239 -21.67 0.40 0.13
N ALA A 240 -20.53 0.37 -0.57
CA ALA A 240 -20.38 1.02 -1.86
C ALA A 240 -21.34 0.41 -2.91
N ASP A 241 -21.97 1.27 -3.71
CA ASP A 241 -22.83 0.88 -4.82
C ASP A 241 -22.00 0.47 -6.04
N ILE A 242 -21.36 -0.69 -5.93
CA ILE A 242 -20.50 -1.31 -6.95
C ILE A 242 -20.91 -2.76 -7.15
N SER A 243 -20.54 -3.37 -8.27
CA SER A 243 -20.83 -4.77 -8.52
C SER A 243 -20.10 -5.71 -7.55
N ASP A 244 -20.63 -6.91 -7.32
CA ASP A 244 -19.97 -7.93 -6.50
C ASP A 244 -18.59 -8.30 -7.06
N ARG A 245 -18.45 -8.32 -8.40
CA ARG A 245 -17.18 -8.57 -9.07
C ARG A 245 -16.16 -7.47 -8.76
N ASP A 246 -16.57 -6.20 -8.83
CA ASP A 246 -15.67 -5.08 -8.52
C ASP A 246 -15.25 -5.13 -7.07
N ARG A 247 -16.18 -5.48 -6.18
CA ARG A 247 -15.91 -5.66 -4.75
C ARG A 247 -14.86 -6.76 -4.50
N GLU A 248 -14.96 -7.91 -5.20
CA GLU A 248 -13.96 -8.98 -5.13
C GLU A 248 -12.59 -8.51 -5.64
N MET A 249 -12.56 -7.77 -6.75
CA MET A 249 -11.32 -7.20 -7.28
C MET A 249 -10.65 -6.27 -6.26
N ILE A 250 -11.41 -5.36 -5.68
CA ILE A 250 -10.92 -4.37 -4.71
C ILE A 250 -10.42 -5.05 -3.43
N LEU A 251 -11.15 -6.02 -2.89
CA LEU A 251 -10.83 -6.68 -1.61
C LEU A 251 -9.53 -7.46 -1.62
N GLY A 252 -9.03 -7.88 -2.79
CA GLY A 252 -7.76 -8.60 -2.79
C GLY A 252 -7.18 -8.95 -4.16
N LEU A 253 -8.00 -9.15 -5.19
CA LEU A 253 -7.48 -9.60 -6.48
C LEU A 253 -6.54 -8.59 -7.13
N ASN A 254 -6.84 -7.29 -7.03
CA ASN A 254 -6.02 -6.25 -7.63
C ASN A 254 -4.61 -6.20 -7.01
N ILE A 255 -4.52 -6.13 -5.69
CA ILE A 255 -3.19 -6.14 -5.03
C ILE A 255 -2.47 -7.47 -5.24
N LYS A 256 -3.19 -8.60 -5.26
CA LYS A 256 -2.61 -9.89 -5.60
C LYS A 256 -1.98 -9.90 -6.99
N ASN A 257 -2.65 -9.33 -7.99
CA ASN A 257 -2.13 -9.23 -9.35
C ASN A 257 -0.84 -8.40 -9.39
N ILE A 258 -0.77 -7.26 -8.69
CA ILE A 258 0.44 -6.44 -8.57
C ILE A 258 1.59 -7.27 -7.95
N LEU A 259 1.32 -7.99 -6.87
CA LEU A 259 2.33 -8.82 -6.21
C LEU A 259 2.79 -9.99 -7.10
N ASP A 260 1.89 -10.62 -7.83
CA ASP A 260 2.22 -11.69 -8.77
C ASP A 260 3.04 -11.18 -9.97
N ASP A 261 2.78 -9.96 -10.46
CA ASP A 261 3.59 -9.30 -11.49
C ASP A 261 5.01 -9.01 -10.99
N ILE A 262 5.14 -8.45 -9.80
CA ILE A 262 6.45 -8.23 -9.17
C ILE A 262 7.23 -9.54 -9.06
N ARG A 263 6.57 -10.62 -8.62
CA ARG A 263 7.19 -11.94 -8.52
C ARG A 263 7.69 -12.44 -9.89
N ARG A 264 6.87 -12.30 -10.95
CA ARG A 264 7.27 -12.71 -12.31
C ARG A 264 8.46 -11.92 -12.85
N ARG A 265 8.55 -10.64 -12.55
CA ARG A 265 9.69 -9.79 -12.98
C ARG A 265 10.98 -10.12 -12.25
N ARG A 266 10.90 -10.67 -11.06
CA ARG A 266 12.08 -11.07 -10.26
C ARG A 266 12.63 -12.46 -10.61
N GLY A 267 11.92 -13.26 -11.41
CA GLY A 267 12.27 -14.63 -11.81
C GLY A 267 11.86 -15.61 -10.76
#